data_2ab3783436250f6ed0688ef16be98214
#
_entry.id   2ab3783436250f6ed0688ef16be98214
#
_cell.length_a   1.000
_cell.length_b   1.000
_cell.length_c   1.000
_cell.angle_alpha   90.00
_cell.angle_beta   90.00
_cell.angle_gamma   90.00
#
_symmetry.space_group_name_H-M   'P 1'
#
loop_
_entity.id
_entity.type
_entity.pdbx_description
1 polymer ?
#
loop_
_entity_poly.entity_id
_entity_poly.type
_entity_poly.pdbx_seq_one_letter_code
_entity_poly.pdbx_strand_id
1 'polypeptide(L)'
;MTLTFTRCLALAALGLSLLALPAPAQDFPSRPITLMVGLAAGGITDVTARLYAEAVSKAIGQRVTVENKTGAGGGVAAAHVQNAAPDGYTLLVFSGSQHATVPAAGNATYEPVKGFAPVTFLFNSVVVLTVPGDSPARTMKELHELGRKKQGGLTFGTPGLGSPSHLLGAKILLADTVPFETTHYRGGQPMMADLITGRVDFSWPTLSTSRSFLADGKLRALALDADARWAPLPDVPTLVELGFANQRVASWFALGGPAGMPPALVSKIREIFIQASKDPELQKRLSENGTPIVSSTPEEMGRAMQQEWDTMQVLAKTLNLRQP
;
A
#
# COMPACT_ATOMS: atom_id res chain seq x y z
N MET A 1 13.94 21.54 71.08
CA MET A 1 12.74 21.60 70.18
C MET A 1 13.03 21.36 68.73
N THR A 2 14.28 21.16 68.31
CA THR A 2 14.68 21.01 66.88
C THR A 2 14.77 19.55 66.39
N LEU A 3 14.90 18.55 67.27
CA LEU A 3 15.05 17.12 66.88
C LEU A 3 13.70 16.41 66.51
N THR A 4 12.58 16.93 67.00
CA THR A 4 11.24 16.36 66.71
C THR A 4 10.70 16.78 65.34
N PHE A 5 11.06 17.95 64.82
CA PHE A 5 10.62 18.45 63.54
C PHE A 5 11.24 17.72 62.34
N THR A 6 12.55 17.37 62.50
CA THR A 6 13.29 16.62 61.46
C THR A 6 12.82 15.16 61.30
N ARG A 7 12.38 14.53 62.38
CA ARG A 7 11.82 13.17 62.35
C ARG A 7 10.44 13.08 61.71
N CYS A 8 9.60 14.12 61.90
CA CYS A 8 8.29 14.17 61.23
C CYS A 8 8.40 14.42 59.75
N LEU A 9 9.36 15.26 59.28
CA LEU A 9 9.58 15.46 57.83
C LEU A 9 10.12 14.22 57.16
N ALA A 10 11.01 13.44 57.80
CA ALA A 10 11.55 12.20 57.24
C ALA A 10 10.50 11.11 57.09
N LEU A 11 9.57 11.00 58.04
CA LEU A 11 8.43 10.05 57.98
C LEU A 11 7.37 10.45 56.94
N ALA A 12 7.18 11.76 56.70
CA ALA A 12 6.26 12.25 55.67
C ALA A 12 6.86 12.03 54.25
N ALA A 13 8.19 12.16 54.08
CA ALA A 13 8.87 11.89 52.81
C ALA A 13 8.87 10.36 52.48
N LEU A 14 8.97 9.51 53.47
CA LEU A 14 8.93 8.06 53.30
C LEU A 14 7.51 7.58 52.95
N GLY A 15 6.45 8.26 53.49
CA GLY A 15 5.05 7.95 53.19
C GLY A 15 4.63 8.34 51.76
N LEU A 16 5.24 9.38 51.17
CA LEU A 16 4.91 9.82 49.80
C LEU A 16 5.56 8.91 48.73
N SER A 17 6.67 8.23 49.06
CA SER A 17 7.36 7.33 48.12
C SER A 17 6.63 5.97 47.93
N LEU A 18 5.69 5.60 48.79
CA LEU A 18 4.96 4.34 48.69
C LEU A 18 3.66 4.41 47.88
N LEU A 19 3.28 5.58 47.38
CA LEU A 19 2.04 5.77 46.59
C LEU A 19 2.27 5.77 45.05
N ALA A 20 3.49 5.57 44.61
CA ALA A 20 3.75 5.28 43.19
C ALA A 20 3.47 3.80 42.92
N LEU A 21 2.22 3.34 43.11
CA LEU A 21 1.78 2.11 42.50
C LEU A 21 1.96 2.25 40.99
N PRO A 22 2.63 1.32 40.31
CA PRO A 22 2.63 1.33 38.87
C PRO A 22 1.16 1.28 38.43
N ALA A 23 0.69 2.32 37.76
CA ALA A 23 -0.62 2.27 37.13
C ALA A 23 -0.63 0.99 36.28
N PRO A 24 -1.64 0.10 36.45
CA PRO A 24 -1.72 -1.09 35.63
C PRO A 24 -1.65 -0.60 34.18
N ALA A 25 -0.67 -1.10 33.42
CA ALA A 25 -0.57 -0.82 32.00
C ALA A 25 -1.92 -1.24 31.41
N GLN A 26 -2.74 -0.26 31.00
CA GLN A 26 -4.06 -0.55 30.43
C GLN A 26 -3.84 -1.53 29.29
N ASP A 27 -4.48 -2.70 29.38
CA ASP A 27 -4.34 -3.71 28.34
C ASP A 27 -4.78 -3.12 27.01
N PHE A 28 -3.81 -3.00 26.09
CA PHE A 28 -4.11 -2.56 24.72
C PHE A 28 -4.80 -3.71 23.98
N PRO A 29 -5.90 -3.43 23.23
CA PRO A 29 -6.62 -2.17 23.14
C PRO A 29 -7.76 -2.09 24.19
N SER A 30 -7.89 -0.94 24.86
CA SER A 30 -8.98 -0.65 25.81
C SER A 30 -10.07 0.26 25.23
N ARG A 31 -9.87 0.80 24.02
CA ARG A 31 -10.78 1.69 23.27
C ARG A 31 -10.70 1.42 21.77
N PRO A 32 -11.63 1.97 20.97
CA PRO A 32 -11.61 1.77 19.51
C PRO A 32 -10.30 2.18 18.85
N ILE A 33 -9.88 1.41 17.84
CA ILE A 33 -8.73 1.70 16.98
C ILE A 33 -9.25 2.32 15.67
N THR A 34 -8.58 3.35 15.16
CA THR A 34 -8.89 3.97 13.87
C THR A 34 -7.82 3.63 12.85
N LEU A 35 -8.23 3.03 11.75
CA LEU A 35 -7.41 2.83 10.55
C LEU A 35 -7.63 4.00 9.60
N MET A 36 -6.63 4.85 9.47
CA MET A 36 -6.66 5.97 8.53
C MET A 36 -6.33 5.48 7.12
N VAL A 37 -7.11 5.89 6.14
CA VAL A 37 -6.93 5.60 4.72
C VAL A 37 -6.85 6.92 3.95
N GLY A 38 -5.76 7.14 3.21
CA GLY A 38 -5.51 8.37 2.47
C GLY A 38 -6.23 8.48 1.12
N LEU A 39 -6.93 7.43 0.71
CA LEU A 39 -7.59 7.31 -0.59
C LEU A 39 -9.11 7.30 -0.43
N ALA A 40 -9.81 7.52 -1.55
CA ALA A 40 -11.28 7.60 -1.56
C ALA A 40 -11.92 6.28 -1.09
N ALA A 41 -13.06 6.40 -0.43
CA ALA A 41 -13.89 5.26 -0.06
C ALA A 41 -14.29 4.43 -1.29
N GLY A 42 -14.37 3.11 -1.11
CA GLY A 42 -14.66 2.15 -2.18
C GLY A 42 -13.46 1.77 -3.06
N GLY A 43 -12.31 2.43 -2.90
CA GLY A 43 -11.05 2.00 -3.51
C GLY A 43 -10.46 0.77 -2.83
N ILE A 44 -9.48 0.12 -3.49
CA ILE A 44 -8.89 -1.15 -3.00
C ILE A 44 -8.36 -1.03 -1.56
N THR A 45 -7.71 0.09 -1.21
CA THR A 45 -7.18 0.33 0.13
C THR A 45 -8.29 0.42 1.17
N ASP A 46 -9.36 1.15 0.85
CA ASP A 46 -10.52 1.30 1.75
C ASP A 46 -11.26 -0.01 1.96
N VAL A 47 -11.60 -0.71 0.87
CA VAL A 47 -12.29 -2.00 0.93
C VAL A 47 -11.49 -3.00 1.76
N THR A 48 -10.18 -3.12 1.51
CA THR A 48 -9.33 -4.06 2.24
C THR A 48 -9.13 -3.65 3.70
N ALA A 49 -8.95 -2.34 3.98
CA ALA A 49 -8.88 -1.84 5.35
C ALA A 49 -10.15 -2.16 6.15
N ARG A 50 -11.34 -2.07 5.53
CA ARG A 50 -12.62 -2.44 6.18
C ARG A 50 -12.73 -3.93 6.44
N LEU A 51 -12.25 -4.77 5.51
CA LEU A 51 -12.18 -6.21 5.72
C LEU A 51 -11.28 -6.57 6.92
N TYR A 52 -10.10 -5.97 7.00
CA TYR A 52 -9.23 -6.13 8.17
C TYR A 52 -9.87 -5.56 9.45
N ALA A 53 -10.50 -4.39 9.38
CA ALA A 53 -11.17 -3.78 10.54
C ALA A 53 -12.26 -4.70 11.11
N GLU A 54 -13.06 -5.35 10.25
CA GLU A 54 -14.07 -6.33 10.63
C GLU A 54 -13.43 -7.55 11.31
N ALA A 55 -12.44 -8.18 10.67
CA ALA A 55 -11.76 -9.36 11.19
C ALA A 55 -11.01 -9.07 12.51
N VAL A 56 -10.31 -7.93 12.58
CA VAL A 56 -9.61 -7.50 13.80
C VAL A 56 -10.60 -7.22 14.92
N SER A 57 -11.69 -6.48 14.65
CA SER A 57 -12.72 -6.21 15.69
C SER A 57 -13.28 -7.48 16.29
N LYS A 58 -13.54 -8.50 15.46
CA LYS A 58 -14.00 -9.82 15.89
C LYS A 58 -12.96 -10.53 16.76
N ALA A 59 -11.68 -10.45 16.37
CA ALA A 59 -10.59 -11.13 17.05
C ALA A 59 -10.28 -10.55 18.44
N ILE A 60 -10.40 -9.23 18.61
CA ILE A 60 -9.98 -8.55 19.86
C ILE A 60 -11.16 -8.08 20.74
N GLY A 61 -12.41 -8.19 20.25
CA GLY A 61 -13.58 -7.71 20.98
C GLY A 61 -13.67 -6.19 21.14
N GLN A 62 -12.83 -5.43 20.41
CA GLN A 62 -12.84 -3.98 20.40
C GLN A 62 -13.15 -3.47 18.98
N ARG A 63 -13.84 -2.33 18.90
CA ARG A 63 -14.20 -1.75 17.62
C ARG A 63 -12.97 -1.21 16.87
N VAL A 64 -12.81 -1.60 15.61
CA VAL A 64 -11.86 -1.00 14.66
C VAL A 64 -12.65 -0.30 13.59
N THR A 65 -12.33 0.97 13.35
CA THR A 65 -13.03 1.83 12.37
C THR A 65 -12.08 2.23 11.25
N VAL A 66 -12.64 2.49 10.08
CA VAL A 66 -11.88 3.04 8.94
C VAL A 66 -12.34 4.46 8.67
N GLU A 67 -11.39 5.38 8.64
CA GLU A 67 -11.62 6.78 8.30
C GLU A 67 -10.82 7.17 7.05
N ASN A 68 -11.51 7.75 6.05
CA ASN A 68 -10.89 8.21 4.81
C ASN A 68 -10.55 9.70 4.93
N LYS A 69 -9.25 10.03 4.81
CA LYS A 69 -8.75 11.40 4.80
C LYS A 69 -7.97 11.66 3.52
N THR A 70 -8.69 12.04 2.48
CA THR A 70 -8.15 12.17 1.12
C THR A 70 -7.37 13.47 0.91
N GLY A 71 -6.52 13.50 -0.09
CA GLY A 71 -5.75 14.67 -0.53
C GLY A 71 -4.27 14.38 -0.71
N ALA A 72 -3.62 15.12 -1.63
CA ALA A 72 -2.20 15.00 -1.95
C ALA A 72 -1.72 13.54 -2.15
N GLY A 73 -2.47 12.73 -2.93
CA GLY A 73 -2.12 11.31 -3.14
C GLY A 73 -2.15 10.46 -1.87
N GLY A 74 -2.90 10.87 -0.82
CA GLY A 74 -2.94 10.22 0.48
C GLY A 74 -2.04 10.88 1.53
N GLY A 75 -1.27 11.90 1.15
CA GLY A 75 -0.35 12.61 2.04
C GLY A 75 -1.03 13.28 3.24
N VAL A 76 -2.29 13.73 3.08
CA VAL A 76 -3.06 14.32 4.19
C VAL A 76 -3.28 13.32 5.32
N ALA A 77 -3.65 12.07 5.01
CA ALA A 77 -3.78 11.01 6.01
C ALA A 77 -2.42 10.63 6.63
N ALA A 78 -1.37 10.53 5.81
CA ALA A 78 -0.02 10.24 6.27
C ALA A 78 0.48 11.28 7.27
N ALA A 79 0.37 12.57 6.93
CA ALA A 79 0.73 13.67 7.84
C ALA A 79 -0.11 13.66 9.12
N HIS A 80 -1.40 13.33 9.02
CA HIS A 80 -2.28 13.24 10.20
C HIS A 80 -1.80 12.13 11.16
N VAL A 81 -1.52 10.93 10.65
CA VAL A 81 -1.06 9.81 11.48
C VAL A 81 0.34 10.06 12.02
N GLN A 82 1.26 10.62 11.23
CA GLN A 82 2.60 10.96 11.71
C GLN A 82 2.57 11.86 12.95
N ASN A 83 1.60 12.77 13.03
CA ASN A 83 1.43 13.71 14.16
C ASN A 83 0.46 13.19 15.25
N ALA A 84 -0.03 11.97 15.16
CA ALA A 84 -0.88 11.36 16.17
C ALA A 84 -0.05 10.87 17.38
N ALA A 85 -0.74 10.60 18.50
CA ALA A 85 -0.09 10.00 19.66
C ALA A 85 0.42 8.58 19.33
N PRO A 86 1.65 8.21 19.77
CA PRO A 86 2.25 6.90 19.47
C PRO A 86 1.72 5.79 20.40
N ASP A 87 0.40 5.74 20.60
CA ASP A 87 -0.32 4.89 21.54
C ASP A 87 -1.07 3.72 20.86
N GLY A 88 -0.93 3.57 19.52
CA GLY A 88 -1.48 2.46 18.74
C GLY A 88 -2.96 2.59 18.35
N TYR A 89 -3.64 3.67 18.73
CA TYR A 89 -5.07 3.84 18.44
C TYR A 89 -5.35 4.57 17.10
N THR A 90 -4.35 5.21 16.52
CA THR A 90 -4.45 5.84 15.19
C THR A 90 -3.36 5.24 14.31
N LEU A 91 -3.75 4.40 13.38
CA LEU A 91 -2.85 3.67 12.50
C LEU A 91 -3.13 4.05 11.03
N LEU A 92 -2.13 3.98 10.18
CA LEU A 92 -2.23 4.25 8.75
C LEU A 92 -2.23 2.92 7.97
N VAL A 93 -3.23 2.74 7.11
CA VAL A 93 -3.16 1.76 6.03
C VAL A 93 -2.71 2.50 4.78
N PHE A 94 -1.52 2.20 4.31
CA PHE A 94 -0.88 2.95 3.23
C PHE A 94 -0.24 2.05 2.18
N SER A 95 0.02 2.61 1.02
CA SER A 95 0.67 1.93 -0.11
C SER A 95 2.08 2.44 -0.33
N GLY A 96 2.88 1.69 -1.09
CA GLY A 96 4.19 2.13 -1.56
C GLY A 96 4.15 3.49 -2.27
N SER A 97 3.10 3.77 -3.03
CA SER A 97 2.92 5.08 -3.68
C SER A 97 2.84 6.23 -2.68
N GLN A 98 2.02 6.11 -1.62
CA GLN A 98 1.95 7.13 -0.56
C GLN A 98 3.27 7.25 0.19
N HIS A 99 3.94 6.11 0.43
CA HIS A 99 5.18 6.07 1.16
C HIS A 99 6.36 6.65 0.38
N ALA A 100 6.50 6.33 -0.90
CA ALA A 100 7.69 6.65 -1.67
C ALA A 100 7.44 7.58 -2.87
N THR A 101 6.44 7.29 -3.72
CA THR A 101 6.26 8.03 -4.98
C THR A 101 5.82 9.47 -4.73
N VAL A 102 4.82 9.69 -3.87
CA VAL A 102 4.31 11.04 -3.57
C VAL A 102 5.39 11.93 -2.94
N PRO A 103 6.15 11.47 -1.93
CA PRO A 103 7.27 12.25 -1.39
C PRO A 103 8.40 12.49 -2.39
N ALA A 104 8.74 11.50 -3.21
CA ALA A 104 9.80 11.64 -4.22
C ALA A 104 9.45 12.67 -5.30
N ALA A 105 8.16 12.85 -5.59
CA ALA A 105 7.66 13.91 -6.46
C ALA A 105 7.70 15.32 -5.82
N GLY A 106 8.09 15.44 -4.54
CA GLY A 106 8.25 16.71 -3.84
C GLY A 106 6.98 17.26 -3.19
N ASN A 107 5.89 16.48 -3.13
CA ASN A 107 4.58 16.93 -2.67
C ASN A 107 4.20 16.44 -1.26
N ALA A 108 5.14 15.92 -0.47
CA ALA A 108 4.86 15.43 0.86
C ALA A 108 5.13 16.48 1.95
N THR A 109 4.21 16.54 2.92
CA THR A 109 4.33 17.34 4.16
C THR A 109 4.62 16.45 5.37
N TYR A 110 5.13 15.25 5.13
CA TYR A 110 5.47 14.23 6.12
C TYR A 110 6.82 13.57 5.77
N GLU A 111 7.44 12.98 6.77
CA GLU A 111 8.70 12.25 6.62
C GLU A 111 8.38 10.79 6.21
N PRO A 112 8.71 10.35 4.99
CA PRO A 112 8.19 9.10 4.44
C PRO A 112 8.70 7.84 5.15
N VAL A 113 9.93 7.84 5.65
CA VAL A 113 10.52 6.65 6.29
C VAL A 113 10.51 6.80 7.80
N LYS A 114 11.18 7.83 8.32
CA LYS A 114 11.39 8.03 9.76
C LYS A 114 10.14 8.53 10.49
N GLY A 115 9.15 9.02 9.77
CA GLY A 115 7.89 9.52 10.34
C GLY A 115 6.93 8.45 10.82
N PHE A 116 7.23 7.18 10.53
CA PHE A 116 6.35 6.06 10.84
C PHE A 116 7.07 4.92 11.54
N ALA A 117 6.35 4.25 12.45
CA ALA A 117 6.72 2.95 12.98
C ALA A 117 6.11 1.87 12.06
N PRO A 118 6.92 1.07 11.34
CA PRO A 118 6.42 -0.03 10.52
C PRO A 118 5.83 -1.11 11.42
N VAL A 119 4.67 -1.67 11.04
CA VAL A 119 4.02 -2.76 11.77
C VAL A 119 4.10 -4.06 10.97
N THR A 120 3.45 -4.12 9.81
CA THR A 120 3.48 -5.28 8.92
C THR A 120 2.91 -4.93 7.53
N PHE A 121 3.29 -5.68 6.51
CA PHE A 121 2.50 -5.71 5.29
C PHE A 121 1.15 -6.36 5.55
N LEU A 122 0.13 -5.96 4.80
CA LEU A 122 -1.22 -6.50 4.89
C LEU A 122 -1.57 -7.32 3.65
N PHE A 123 -1.34 -6.75 2.49
CA PHE A 123 -1.64 -7.40 1.21
C PHE A 123 -0.83 -6.77 0.07
N ASN A 124 -0.69 -7.54 -1.00
CA ASN A 124 -0.23 -7.02 -2.29
C ASN A 124 -1.44 -6.80 -3.21
N SER A 125 -1.34 -5.83 -4.12
CA SER A 125 -2.28 -5.69 -5.21
C SER A 125 -1.66 -6.27 -6.47
N VAL A 126 -2.31 -7.25 -7.06
CA VAL A 126 -1.90 -7.78 -8.36
C VAL A 126 -2.31 -6.80 -9.44
N VAL A 127 -1.37 -6.35 -10.25
CA VAL A 127 -1.64 -5.60 -11.47
C VAL A 127 -1.45 -6.52 -12.67
N VAL A 128 -2.21 -6.26 -13.72
CA VAL A 128 -2.27 -7.11 -14.90
C VAL A 128 -2.05 -6.29 -16.16
N LEU A 129 -1.08 -6.70 -17.00
CA LEU A 129 -0.93 -6.13 -18.34
C LEU A 129 -2.17 -6.46 -19.16
N THR A 130 -2.90 -5.43 -19.54
CA THR A 130 -4.12 -5.57 -20.32
C THR A 130 -4.07 -4.78 -21.61
N VAL A 131 -4.64 -5.37 -22.64
CA VAL A 131 -4.90 -4.75 -23.93
C VAL A 131 -6.40 -4.83 -24.23
N PRO A 132 -6.94 -4.04 -25.18
CA PRO A 132 -8.29 -4.24 -25.72
C PRO A 132 -8.53 -5.69 -26.14
N GLY A 133 -9.75 -6.19 -26.00
CA GLY A 133 -10.08 -7.60 -26.34
C GLY A 133 -9.83 -7.96 -27.81
N ASP A 134 -9.96 -7.00 -28.71
CA ASP A 134 -9.70 -7.10 -30.15
C ASP A 134 -8.25 -6.79 -30.56
N SER A 135 -7.38 -6.45 -29.61
CA SER A 135 -5.96 -6.19 -29.88
C SER A 135 -5.31 -7.35 -30.65
N PRO A 136 -4.49 -7.08 -31.67
CA PRO A 136 -3.74 -8.11 -32.38
C PRO A 136 -2.70 -8.82 -31.47
N ALA A 137 -2.22 -8.15 -30.42
CA ALA A 137 -1.26 -8.73 -29.48
C ALA A 137 -1.96 -9.73 -28.54
N ARG A 138 -1.45 -10.95 -28.51
CA ARG A 138 -1.89 -12.05 -27.64
C ARG A 138 -0.88 -12.37 -26.53
N THR A 139 0.34 -11.87 -26.66
CA THR A 139 1.43 -12.02 -25.72
C THR A 139 2.09 -10.66 -25.46
N MET A 140 2.80 -10.53 -24.34
CA MET A 140 3.59 -9.33 -24.05
C MET A 140 4.67 -9.09 -25.12
N LYS A 141 5.28 -10.16 -25.64
CA LYS A 141 6.25 -10.08 -26.73
C LYS A 141 5.65 -9.47 -28.00
N GLU A 142 4.47 -9.94 -28.41
CA GLU A 142 3.75 -9.39 -29.58
C GLU A 142 3.36 -7.93 -29.39
N LEU A 143 2.95 -7.53 -28.17
CA LEU A 143 2.69 -6.13 -27.84
C LEU A 143 3.94 -5.27 -28.02
N HIS A 144 5.10 -5.72 -27.54
CA HIS A 144 6.36 -5.01 -27.67
C HIS A 144 6.80 -4.92 -29.14
N GLU A 145 6.63 -6.00 -29.92
CA GLU A 145 6.89 -5.98 -31.37
C GLU A 145 5.97 -5.00 -32.12
N LEU A 146 4.69 -4.93 -31.72
CA LEU A 146 3.73 -3.96 -32.25
C LEU A 146 4.21 -2.55 -31.97
N GLY A 147 4.66 -2.26 -30.75
CA GLY A 147 5.17 -0.94 -30.36
C GLY A 147 6.40 -0.51 -31.15
N ARG A 148 7.31 -1.44 -31.42
CA ARG A 148 8.51 -1.13 -32.24
C ARG A 148 8.16 -0.82 -33.70
N LYS A 149 7.05 -1.33 -34.22
CA LYS A 149 6.57 -1.11 -35.61
C LYS A 149 5.63 0.06 -35.73
N LYS A 150 4.97 0.46 -34.64
CA LYS A 150 3.97 1.54 -34.64
C LYS A 150 4.69 2.91 -34.66
N GLN A 151 4.33 3.77 -35.61
CA GLN A 151 4.80 5.15 -35.61
C GLN A 151 4.32 5.87 -34.34
N GLY A 152 5.25 6.49 -33.61
CA GLY A 152 4.98 7.09 -32.29
C GLY A 152 5.00 6.10 -31.11
N GLY A 153 5.12 4.78 -31.37
CA GLY A 153 5.13 3.77 -30.32
C GLY A 153 3.76 3.42 -29.76
N LEU A 154 3.74 2.73 -28.62
CA LEU A 154 2.50 2.35 -27.92
C LEU A 154 1.94 3.52 -27.12
N THR A 155 0.62 3.65 -27.10
CA THR A 155 -0.07 4.55 -26.16
C THR A 155 -0.37 3.81 -24.85
N PHE A 156 0.27 4.26 -23.80
CA PHE A 156 0.16 3.67 -22.45
C PHE A 156 -0.77 4.48 -21.56
N GLY A 157 -1.90 3.91 -21.18
CA GLY A 157 -2.83 4.50 -20.23
C GLY A 157 -2.44 4.22 -18.77
N THR A 158 -2.39 5.24 -17.91
CA THR A 158 -2.11 5.08 -16.48
C THR A 158 -3.14 5.79 -15.62
N PRO A 159 -3.44 5.29 -14.40
CA PRO A 159 -4.40 5.95 -13.51
C PRO A 159 -3.85 7.27 -12.91
N GLY A 160 -2.63 7.64 -13.25
CA GLY A 160 -1.99 8.88 -12.80
C GLY A 160 -0.47 8.82 -12.88
N LEU A 161 0.14 9.98 -12.98
CA LEU A 161 1.60 10.14 -12.97
C LEU A 161 2.17 9.56 -11.67
N GLY A 162 3.24 8.77 -11.76
CA GLY A 162 3.90 8.15 -10.60
C GLY A 162 3.11 7.03 -9.92
N SER A 163 1.95 6.61 -10.46
CA SER A 163 1.25 5.44 -9.96
C SER A 163 2.10 4.16 -10.14
N PRO A 164 1.90 3.10 -9.32
CA PRO A 164 2.60 1.84 -9.52
C PRO A 164 2.45 1.29 -10.95
N SER A 165 1.27 1.40 -11.53
CA SER A 165 1.00 1.05 -12.93
C SER A 165 1.87 1.81 -13.91
N HIS A 166 2.02 3.14 -13.70
CA HIS A 166 2.89 3.98 -14.53
C HIS A 166 4.36 3.56 -14.42
N LEU A 167 4.85 3.41 -13.20
CA LEU A 167 6.24 3.07 -12.96
C LEU A 167 6.59 1.68 -13.50
N LEU A 168 5.71 0.70 -13.29
CA LEU A 168 5.89 -0.66 -13.79
C LEU A 168 5.95 -0.68 -15.32
N GLY A 169 4.95 -0.11 -15.98
CA GLY A 169 4.89 -0.07 -17.45
C GLY A 169 6.08 0.65 -18.05
N ALA A 170 6.45 1.83 -17.52
CA ALA A 170 7.60 2.59 -17.98
C ALA A 170 8.92 1.80 -17.81
N LYS A 171 9.16 1.18 -16.64
CA LYS A 171 10.35 0.36 -16.41
C LYS A 171 10.48 -0.80 -17.39
N ILE A 172 9.37 -1.49 -17.69
CA ILE A 172 9.34 -2.62 -18.62
C ILE A 172 9.65 -2.15 -20.04
N LEU A 173 8.96 -1.12 -20.52
CA LEU A 173 9.13 -0.62 -21.88
C LEU A 173 10.53 -0.04 -22.11
N LEU A 174 11.08 0.66 -21.11
CA LEU A 174 12.44 1.18 -21.16
C LEU A 174 13.46 0.03 -21.19
N ALA A 175 13.28 -1.00 -20.37
CA ALA A 175 14.17 -2.15 -20.33
C ALA A 175 14.21 -2.92 -21.68
N ASP A 176 13.06 -3.01 -22.36
CA ASP A 176 12.93 -3.72 -23.64
C ASP A 176 13.00 -2.77 -24.86
N THR A 177 13.36 -1.50 -24.65
CA THR A 177 13.52 -0.46 -25.68
C THR A 177 12.33 -0.34 -26.63
N VAL A 178 11.12 -0.39 -26.06
CA VAL A 178 9.86 -0.20 -26.80
C VAL A 178 9.47 1.27 -26.77
N PRO A 179 9.26 1.93 -27.93
CA PRO A 179 8.78 3.31 -27.96
C PRO A 179 7.36 3.40 -27.41
N PHE A 180 7.08 4.43 -26.60
CA PHE A 180 5.75 4.64 -26.03
C PHE A 180 5.48 6.11 -25.70
N GLU A 181 4.20 6.45 -25.67
CA GLU A 181 3.68 7.70 -25.11
C GLU A 181 2.72 7.38 -23.97
N THR A 182 2.77 8.17 -22.89
CA THR A 182 1.93 7.93 -21.72
C THR A 182 0.80 8.95 -21.62
N THR A 183 -0.43 8.44 -21.45
CA THR A 183 -1.59 9.23 -21.11
C THR A 183 -1.95 9.02 -19.63
N HIS A 184 -1.90 10.10 -18.84
CA HIS A 184 -2.23 10.07 -17.42
C HIS A 184 -3.69 10.46 -17.19
N TYR A 185 -4.44 9.56 -16.56
CA TYR A 185 -5.84 9.77 -16.20
C TYR A 185 -5.99 10.19 -14.72
N ARG A 186 -7.14 10.74 -14.37
CA ARG A 186 -7.49 11.06 -12.97
C ARG A 186 -8.15 9.84 -12.30
N GLY A 187 -7.41 8.73 -12.24
CA GLY A 187 -7.87 7.47 -11.65
C GLY A 187 -8.11 6.34 -12.66
N GLY A 188 -8.45 5.16 -12.14
CA GLY A 188 -8.58 3.94 -12.93
C GLY A 188 -9.80 3.91 -13.85
N GLN A 189 -10.95 4.47 -13.43
CA GLN A 189 -12.21 4.37 -14.21
C GLN A 189 -12.15 5.07 -15.58
N PRO A 190 -11.71 6.35 -15.70
CA PRO A 190 -11.58 6.97 -17.00
C PRO A 190 -10.49 6.30 -17.87
N MET A 191 -9.41 5.82 -17.29
CA MET A 191 -8.40 5.03 -17.99
C MET A 191 -8.99 3.74 -18.58
N MET A 192 -9.80 3.01 -17.79
CA MET A 192 -10.44 1.77 -18.25
C MET A 192 -11.39 2.02 -19.41
N ALA A 193 -12.13 3.12 -19.41
CA ALA A 193 -13.05 3.47 -20.51
C ALA A 193 -12.28 3.65 -21.84
N ASP A 194 -11.14 4.32 -21.81
CA ASP A 194 -10.33 4.52 -23.00
C ASP A 194 -9.54 3.25 -23.41
N LEU A 195 -9.15 2.42 -22.45
CA LEU A 195 -8.53 1.13 -22.74
C LEU A 195 -9.49 0.17 -23.46
N ILE A 196 -10.76 0.06 -22.99
CA ILE A 196 -11.75 -0.81 -23.58
C ILE A 196 -12.09 -0.41 -25.02
N THR A 197 -12.04 0.89 -25.31
CA THR A 197 -12.33 1.43 -26.65
C THR A 197 -11.11 1.50 -27.58
N GLY A 198 -9.93 1.05 -27.12
CA GLY A 198 -8.70 1.07 -27.90
C GLY A 198 -8.08 2.47 -28.11
N ARG A 199 -8.51 3.47 -27.35
CA ARG A 199 -7.86 4.81 -27.38
C ARG A 199 -6.46 4.80 -26.82
N VAL A 200 -6.17 3.85 -25.91
CA VAL A 200 -4.82 3.50 -25.46
C VAL A 200 -4.59 2.03 -25.80
N ASP A 201 -3.37 1.71 -26.19
CA ASP A 201 -3.02 0.36 -26.65
C ASP A 201 -2.96 -0.65 -25.49
N PHE A 202 -2.55 -0.19 -24.31
CA PHE A 202 -2.44 -1.04 -23.13
C PHE A 202 -2.42 -0.24 -21.83
N SER A 203 -2.60 -0.97 -20.73
CA SER A 203 -2.46 -0.48 -19.36
C SER A 203 -2.05 -1.58 -18.39
N TRP A 204 -1.71 -1.19 -17.16
CA TRP A 204 -1.48 -2.06 -16.01
C TRP A 204 -2.52 -1.77 -14.91
N PRO A 205 -3.83 -2.03 -15.11
CA PRO A 205 -4.81 -1.88 -14.04
C PRO A 205 -4.60 -2.91 -12.93
N THR A 206 -5.21 -2.66 -11.77
CA THR A 206 -5.31 -3.71 -10.75
C THR A 206 -6.25 -4.81 -11.25
N LEU A 207 -5.99 -6.04 -10.81
CA LEU A 207 -6.82 -7.18 -11.18
C LEU A 207 -8.29 -6.96 -10.75
N SER A 208 -8.51 -6.38 -9.56
CA SER A 208 -9.85 -6.06 -9.06
C SER A 208 -10.64 -5.13 -9.99
N THR A 209 -9.99 -4.16 -10.64
CA THR A 209 -10.65 -3.21 -11.55
C THR A 209 -10.86 -3.76 -12.96
N SER A 210 -10.07 -4.74 -13.38
CA SER A 210 -10.12 -5.31 -14.75
C SER A 210 -10.88 -6.63 -14.84
N ARG A 211 -11.13 -7.32 -13.72
CA ARG A 211 -11.67 -8.69 -13.70
C ARG A 211 -12.96 -8.88 -14.49
N SER A 212 -13.93 -8.01 -14.33
CA SER A 212 -15.20 -8.09 -15.07
C SER A 212 -14.99 -7.93 -16.58
N PHE A 213 -14.16 -7.00 -17.00
CA PHE A 213 -13.87 -6.76 -18.41
C PHE A 213 -13.04 -7.88 -19.05
N LEU A 214 -12.18 -8.54 -18.26
CA LEU A 214 -11.46 -9.75 -18.69
C LEU A 214 -12.44 -10.93 -18.88
N ALA A 215 -13.37 -11.13 -17.94
CA ALA A 215 -14.39 -12.16 -18.02
C ALA A 215 -15.33 -11.94 -19.21
N ASP A 216 -15.69 -10.69 -19.50
CA ASP A 216 -16.54 -10.30 -20.64
C ASP A 216 -15.79 -10.31 -21.99
N GLY A 217 -14.48 -10.58 -22.02
CA GLY A 217 -13.65 -10.54 -23.22
C GLY A 217 -13.41 -9.13 -23.80
N LYS A 218 -13.83 -8.07 -23.09
CA LYS A 218 -13.57 -6.67 -23.49
C LYS A 218 -12.12 -6.28 -23.36
N LEU A 219 -11.38 -6.96 -22.48
CA LEU A 219 -9.95 -6.85 -22.31
C LEU A 219 -9.31 -8.24 -22.41
N ARG A 220 -8.03 -8.25 -22.72
CA ARG A 220 -7.18 -9.44 -22.70
C ARG A 220 -6.00 -9.21 -21.75
N ALA A 221 -5.74 -10.18 -20.86
CA ALA A 221 -4.57 -10.20 -19.98
C ALA A 221 -3.38 -10.82 -20.74
N LEU A 222 -2.21 -10.18 -20.64
CA LEU A 222 -0.96 -10.65 -21.26
C LEU A 222 0.11 -11.04 -20.25
N ALA A 223 0.10 -10.44 -19.06
CA ALA A 223 1.05 -10.73 -17.99
C ALA A 223 0.49 -10.30 -16.63
N LEU A 224 0.99 -10.92 -15.55
CA LEU A 224 0.68 -10.58 -14.17
C LEU A 224 1.93 -10.09 -13.44
N ASP A 225 1.84 -8.99 -12.70
CA ASP A 225 2.83 -8.66 -11.66
C ASP A 225 2.43 -9.34 -10.35
N ALA A 226 2.78 -10.62 -10.26
CA ALA A 226 2.51 -11.48 -9.13
C ALA A 226 3.64 -12.51 -8.96
N ASP A 227 3.75 -13.10 -7.77
CA ASP A 227 4.75 -14.14 -7.49
C ASP A 227 4.37 -15.49 -8.09
N ALA A 228 3.07 -15.71 -8.30
CA ALA A 228 2.52 -16.91 -8.95
C ALA A 228 1.36 -16.52 -9.87
N ARG A 229 1.03 -17.41 -10.82
CA ARG A 229 -0.16 -17.25 -11.66
C ARG A 229 -1.42 -17.21 -10.81
N TRP A 230 -2.37 -16.39 -11.22
CA TRP A 230 -3.65 -16.30 -10.54
C TRP A 230 -4.60 -17.40 -11.04
N ALA A 231 -5.17 -18.15 -10.11
CA ALA A 231 -5.98 -19.33 -10.43
C ALA A 231 -7.11 -19.09 -11.46
N PRO A 232 -7.86 -17.96 -11.44
CA PRO A 232 -8.84 -17.65 -12.48
C PRO A 232 -8.27 -17.27 -13.86
N LEU A 233 -6.97 -17.03 -13.97
CA LEU A 233 -6.26 -16.73 -15.23
C LEU A 233 -5.01 -17.63 -15.35
N PRO A 234 -5.16 -18.97 -15.37
CA PRO A 234 -4.04 -19.91 -15.26
C PRO A 234 -3.07 -19.86 -16.46
N ASP A 235 -3.55 -19.39 -17.60
CA ASP A 235 -2.74 -19.29 -18.83
C ASP A 235 -1.94 -17.98 -18.93
N VAL A 236 -2.21 -17.00 -18.05
CA VAL A 236 -1.51 -15.72 -18.06
C VAL A 236 -0.22 -15.82 -17.27
N PRO A 237 0.95 -15.62 -17.91
CA PRO A 237 2.24 -15.73 -17.26
C PRO A 237 2.50 -14.57 -16.30
N THR A 238 3.37 -14.80 -15.32
CA THR A 238 3.88 -13.74 -14.44
C THR A 238 5.06 -13.01 -15.09
N LEU A 239 5.37 -11.80 -14.62
CA LEU A 239 6.56 -11.06 -15.03
C LEU A 239 7.85 -11.81 -14.71
N VAL A 240 7.86 -12.61 -13.66
CA VAL A 240 9.01 -13.47 -13.31
C VAL A 240 9.25 -14.53 -14.40
N GLU A 241 8.18 -15.21 -14.82
CA GLU A 241 8.24 -16.22 -15.91
C GLU A 241 8.66 -15.60 -17.25
N LEU A 242 8.34 -14.33 -17.47
CA LEU A 242 8.70 -13.57 -18.69
C LEU A 242 10.10 -12.94 -18.64
N GLY A 243 10.85 -13.08 -17.53
CA GLY A 243 12.19 -12.52 -17.37
C GLY A 243 12.24 -11.05 -16.90
N PHE A 244 11.12 -10.48 -16.48
CA PHE A 244 10.99 -9.10 -16.02
C PHE A 244 10.94 -8.96 -14.48
N ALA A 245 11.53 -9.88 -13.75
CA ALA A 245 11.53 -9.87 -12.28
C ALA A 245 12.10 -8.56 -11.69
N ASN A 246 13.15 -8.00 -12.31
CA ASN A 246 13.82 -6.78 -11.84
C ASN A 246 13.05 -5.49 -12.17
N GLN A 247 12.05 -5.54 -13.03
CA GLN A 247 11.22 -4.40 -13.40
C GLN A 247 9.99 -4.26 -12.51
N ARG A 248 9.67 -5.26 -11.73
CA ARG A 248 8.52 -5.23 -10.82
C ARG A 248 8.55 -3.99 -9.93
N VAL A 249 7.38 -3.46 -9.67
CA VAL A 249 7.17 -2.33 -8.75
C VAL A 249 6.32 -2.83 -7.60
N ALA A 250 6.80 -2.63 -6.40
CA ALA A 250 6.06 -3.06 -5.22
C ALA A 250 4.66 -2.43 -5.19
N SER A 251 3.65 -3.28 -5.22
CA SER A 251 2.24 -2.89 -5.08
C SER A 251 1.70 -3.33 -3.72
N TRP A 252 2.53 -3.17 -2.69
CA TRP A 252 2.20 -3.53 -1.32
C TRP A 252 1.34 -2.49 -0.63
N PHE A 253 0.53 -2.98 0.30
CA PHE A 253 -0.20 -2.19 1.26
C PHE A 253 0.18 -2.66 2.66
N ALA A 254 0.36 -1.71 3.56
CA ALA A 254 0.94 -1.97 4.87
C ALA A 254 0.21 -1.21 5.98
N LEU A 255 0.45 -1.67 7.20
CA LEU A 255 0.04 -1.02 8.43
C LEU A 255 1.24 -0.36 9.08
N GLY A 256 1.11 0.91 9.43
CA GLY A 256 2.08 1.63 10.24
C GLY A 256 1.40 2.54 11.24
N GLY A 257 2.15 2.98 12.22
CA GLY A 257 1.70 3.99 13.18
C GLY A 257 2.65 5.19 13.18
N PRO A 258 2.41 6.20 14.03
CA PRO A 258 3.33 7.31 14.19
C PRO A 258 4.68 6.85 14.72
N ALA A 259 5.75 7.55 14.36
CA ALA A 259 7.07 7.29 14.91
C ALA A 259 7.04 7.36 16.46
N GLY A 260 7.94 6.61 17.11
CA GLY A 260 8.03 6.61 18.57
C GLY A 260 7.07 5.66 19.29
N MET A 261 6.29 4.87 18.56
CA MET A 261 5.53 3.77 19.18
C MET A 261 6.49 2.78 19.88
N PRO A 262 6.20 2.38 21.14
CA PRO A 262 7.03 1.39 21.84
C PRO A 262 7.11 0.06 21.05
N PRO A 263 8.29 -0.58 20.93
CA PRO A 263 8.43 -1.84 20.17
C PRO A 263 7.49 -2.95 20.63
N ALA A 264 7.23 -3.06 21.94
CA ALA A 264 6.27 -4.03 22.48
C ALA A 264 4.84 -3.78 21.99
N LEU A 265 4.43 -2.51 21.84
CA LEU A 265 3.12 -2.14 21.28
C LEU A 265 3.04 -2.46 19.79
N VAL A 266 4.09 -2.16 19.02
CA VAL A 266 4.19 -2.52 17.60
C VAL A 266 4.04 -4.03 17.41
N SER A 267 4.76 -4.83 18.22
CA SER A 267 4.66 -6.29 18.18
C SER A 267 3.24 -6.79 18.51
N LYS A 268 2.61 -6.22 19.54
CA LYS A 268 1.24 -6.59 19.92
C LYS A 268 0.22 -6.27 18.82
N ILE A 269 0.31 -5.09 18.21
CA ILE A 269 -0.55 -4.70 17.07
C ILE A 269 -0.32 -5.65 15.90
N ARG A 270 0.94 -5.94 15.57
CA ARG A 270 1.28 -6.88 14.51
C ARG A 270 0.63 -8.25 14.76
N GLU A 271 0.78 -8.81 15.95
CA GLU A 271 0.19 -10.10 16.31
C GLU A 271 -1.32 -10.12 16.12
N ILE A 272 -2.02 -9.05 16.53
CA ILE A 272 -3.46 -8.89 16.34
C ILE A 272 -3.82 -9.00 14.84
N PHE A 273 -3.11 -8.26 13.97
CA PHE A 273 -3.39 -8.27 12.54
C PHE A 273 -3.01 -9.59 11.87
N ILE A 274 -1.90 -10.21 12.27
CA ILE A 274 -1.51 -11.55 11.81
C ILE A 274 -2.53 -12.60 12.22
N GLN A 275 -3.05 -12.53 13.43
CA GLN A 275 -4.11 -13.47 13.87
C GLN A 275 -5.41 -13.25 13.09
N ALA A 276 -5.81 -12.00 12.87
CA ALA A 276 -6.99 -11.67 12.07
C ALA A 276 -6.84 -12.12 10.60
N SER A 277 -5.64 -12.08 10.05
CA SER A 277 -5.37 -12.53 8.66
C SER A 277 -5.56 -14.05 8.46
N LYS A 278 -5.70 -14.83 9.53
CA LYS A 278 -6.03 -16.27 9.48
C LYS A 278 -7.54 -16.54 9.38
N ASP A 279 -8.40 -15.51 9.52
CA ASP A 279 -9.85 -15.66 9.35
C ASP A 279 -10.15 -16.13 7.93
N PRO A 280 -10.82 -17.31 7.74
CA PRO A 280 -11.08 -17.87 6.42
C PRO A 280 -11.95 -16.96 5.53
N GLU A 281 -12.88 -16.21 6.13
CA GLU A 281 -13.72 -15.27 5.38
C GLU A 281 -12.92 -14.09 4.86
N LEU A 282 -12.01 -13.53 5.67
CA LEU A 282 -11.08 -12.50 5.23
C LEU A 282 -10.20 -13.00 4.09
N GLN A 283 -9.60 -14.19 4.24
CA GLN A 283 -8.74 -14.80 3.21
C GLN A 283 -9.50 -14.99 1.89
N LYS A 284 -10.71 -15.53 1.95
CA LYS A 284 -11.56 -15.73 0.79
C LYS A 284 -11.86 -14.41 0.07
N ARG A 285 -12.35 -13.40 0.80
CA ARG A 285 -12.72 -12.10 0.22
C ARG A 285 -11.51 -11.36 -0.37
N LEU A 286 -10.35 -11.45 0.27
CA LEU A 286 -9.11 -10.85 -0.25
C LEU A 286 -8.62 -11.58 -1.52
N SER A 287 -8.64 -12.92 -1.52
CA SER A 287 -8.28 -13.72 -2.68
C SER A 287 -9.18 -13.43 -3.88
N GLU A 288 -10.50 -13.35 -3.68
CA GLU A 288 -11.46 -13.01 -4.72
C GLU A 288 -11.24 -11.62 -5.31
N ASN A 289 -10.68 -10.69 -4.53
CA ASN A 289 -10.33 -9.34 -4.97
C ASN A 289 -8.95 -9.22 -5.61
N GLY A 290 -8.17 -10.32 -5.73
CA GLY A 290 -6.80 -10.27 -6.23
C GLY A 290 -5.86 -9.50 -5.31
N THR A 291 -6.08 -9.61 -4.00
CA THR A 291 -5.29 -8.98 -2.95
C THR A 291 -4.72 -10.05 -2.01
N PRO A 292 -3.71 -10.83 -2.46
CA PRO A 292 -3.11 -11.85 -1.62
C PRO A 292 -2.56 -11.24 -0.33
N ILE A 293 -2.87 -11.92 0.78
CA ILE A 293 -2.35 -11.53 2.10
C ILE A 293 -0.84 -11.72 2.10
N VAL A 294 -0.15 -10.72 2.57
CA VAL A 294 1.29 -10.79 2.88
C VAL A 294 1.51 -10.31 4.31
N SER A 295 2.58 -10.76 4.91
CA SER A 295 2.97 -10.30 6.23
C SER A 295 4.48 -10.18 6.32
N SER A 296 4.94 -9.36 7.26
CA SER A 296 6.37 -9.17 7.52
C SER A 296 6.61 -8.93 9.00
N THR A 297 7.89 -8.96 9.40
CA THR A 297 8.29 -8.32 10.64
C THR A 297 8.36 -6.79 10.43
N PRO A 298 8.34 -5.99 11.50
CA PRO A 298 8.56 -4.55 11.41
C PRO A 298 9.90 -4.18 10.77
N GLU A 299 10.95 -4.97 11.04
CA GLU A 299 12.30 -4.78 10.50
C GLU A 299 12.35 -5.05 8.99
N GLU A 300 11.70 -6.12 8.53
CA GLU A 300 11.57 -6.44 7.09
C GLU A 300 10.83 -5.33 6.35
N MET A 301 9.70 -4.89 6.91
CA MET A 301 8.93 -3.79 6.35
C MET A 301 9.75 -2.49 6.32
N GLY A 302 10.44 -2.16 7.41
CA GLY A 302 11.29 -0.96 7.47
C GLY A 302 12.41 -0.98 6.42
N ARG A 303 13.05 -2.12 6.19
CA ARG A 303 14.05 -2.28 5.11
C ARG A 303 13.43 -2.09 3.72
N ALA A 304 12.27 -2.70 3.48
CA ALA A 304 11.57 -2.55 2.20
C ALA A 304 11.13 -1.10 1.95
N MET A 305 10.63 -0.41 2.96
CA MET A 305 10.30 1.01 2.90
C MET A 305 11.50 1.86 2.52
N GLN A 306 12.67 1.64 3.15
CA GLN A 306 13.89 2.38 2.84
C GLN A 306 14.36 2.11 1.41
N GLN A 307 14.39 0.85 0.98
CA GLN A 307 14.81 0.47 -0.37
C GLN A 307 13.89 1.07 -1.45
N GLU A 308 12.59 1.07 -1.21
CA GLU A 308 11.64 1.67 -2.15
C GLU A 308 11.80 3.19 -2.21
N TRP A 309 11.98 3.85 -1.07
CA TRP A 309 12.26 5.27 -1.01
C TRP A 309 13.50 5.65 -1.82
N ASP A 310 14.62 4.93 -1.62
CA ASP A 310 15.87 5.16 -2.34
C ASP A 310 15.68 4.97 -3.86
N THR A 311 14.97 3.91 -4.24
CA THR A 311 14.63 3.64 -5.65
C THR A 311 13.76 4.74 -6.25
N MET A 312 12.74 5.20 -5.52
CA MET A 312 11.84 6.24 -6.01
C MET A 312 12.50 7.59 -6.15
N GLN A 313 13.46 7.93 -5.31
CA GLN A 313 14.25 9.16 -5.48
C GLN A 313 15.01 9.18 -6.81
N VAL A 314 15.55 8.04 -7.24
CA VAL A 314 16.23 7.91 -8.54
C VAL A 314 15.23 7.98 -9.69
N LEU A 315 14.15 7.19 -9.61
CA LEU A 315 13.12 7.16 -10.66
C LEU A 315 12.41 8.50 -10.83
N ALA A 316 12.13 9.22 -9.76
CA ALA A 316 11.50 10.52 -9.81
C ALA A 316 12.32 11.55 -10.61
N LYS A 317 13.66 11.47 -10.52
CA LYS A 317 14.55 12.29 -11.34
C LYS A 317 14.54 11.84 -12.80
N THR A 318 14.66 10.54 -13.04
CA THR A 318 14.74 9.96 -14.40
C THR A 318 13.46 10.18 -15.20
N LEU A 319 12.30 10.03 -14.55
CA LEU A 319 10.98 10.17 -15.17
C LEU A 319 10.38 11.58 -15.04
N ASN A 320 11.17 12.53 -14.50
CA ASN A 320 10.74 13.92 -14.27
C ASN A 320 9.37 14.02 -13.55
N LEU A 321 9.20 13.24 -12.47
CA LEU A 321 7.94 13.20 -11.70
C LEU A 321 7.66 14.48 -10.90
N ARG A 322 8.65 15.35 -10.71
CA ARG A 322 8.47 16.65 -10.07
C ARG A 322 7.71 17.56 -11.05
N GLN A 323 6.46 17.84 -10.72
CA GLN A 323 5.73 18.92 -11.39
C GLN A 323 6.27 20.27 -10.90
N PRO A 324 6.37 21.26 -11.78
CA PRO A 324 6.79 22.62 -11.41
C PRO A 324 5.83 23.27 -10.44
#